data_ea7e71976d47c6264f65ef92c9619545
#
_entry.id   ea7e71976d47c6264f65ef92c9619545
#
_cell.length_a   1.000
_cell.length_b   1.000
_cell.length_c   1.000
_cell.angle_alpha   90.00
_cell.angle_beta   90.00
_cell.angle_gamma   90.00
#
_symmetry.space_group_name_H-M   'P 1'
#
loop_
_entity.id
_entity.type
_entity.pdbx_description
1 polymer ?
#
loop_
_entity_poly.entity_id
_entity_poly.type
_entity_poly.pdbx_seq_one_letter_code
_entity_poly.pdbx_strand_id
1 'polypeptide(L)'
;HKLLGEEVFFLTGTDEHTKKVVKTAEQEGKTPKQYTDYITPLFEQAWKNLDIKYDRFIRTSDEDHKKFVKYILEKVYKKGDIYKGVYEGLYCFNCEAYYTEKDSPDRICPIHNKPLDFLKEETYFFKLSKYQKDLLKLYKKNPEFIMPEFRKKEIINRVEEGLRDLSISRKNEGWGVEL
;
A
#
# COMPACT_ATOMS: atom_id res chain seq x y z
N HIS A 1 -4.20 7.92 -24.20
CA HIS A 1 -5.64 8.17 -24.20
C HIS A 1 -5.94 9.64 -24.54
N LYS A 2 -5.43 10.65 -23.82
CA LYS A 2 -5.64 12.08 -24.19
C LYS A 2 -5.23 12.39 -25.64
N LEU A 3 -4.12 11.82 -26.13
CA LEU A 3 -3.68 11.97 -27.53
C LEU A 3 -4.63 11.32 -28.55
N LEU A 4 -5.44 10.37 -28.13
CA LEU A 4 -6.48 9.72 -28.93
C LEU A 4 -7.81 10.46 -28.87
N GLY A 5 -7.89 11.60 -28.19
CA GLY A 5 -9.11 12.37 -28.00
C GLY A 5 -10.09 11.81 -26.97
N GLU A 6 -9.63 10.85 -26.14
CA GLU A 6 -10.46 10.25 -25.09
C GLU A 6 -10.54 11.17 -23.87
N GLU A 7 -11.66 11.11 -23.16
CA GLU A 7 -11.79 11.75 -21.85
C GLU A 7 -10.95 11.01 -20.82
N VAL A 8 -10.05 11.73 -20.15
CA VAL A 8 -9.10 11.14 -19.19
C VAL A 8 -9.07 11.98 -17.93
N PHE A 9 -9.29 11.35 -16.78
CA PHE A 9 -9.00 11.92 -15.48
C PHE A 9 -7.65 11.40 -14.97
N PHE A 10 -6.66 12.28 -14.90
CA PHE A 10 -5.31 11.93 -14.47
C PHE A 10 -5.09 12.31 -13.01
N LEU A 11 -5.01 11.30 -12.13
CA LEU A 11 -4.72 11.43 -10.72
C LEU A 11 -3.24 11.14 -10.46
N THR A 12 -2.58 12.00 -9.70
CA THR A 12 -1.25 11.78 -9.08
C THR A 12 -1.26 12.24 -7.64
N GLY A 13 -0.19 12.00 -6.90
CA GLY A 13 -0.12 12.46 -5.51
C GLY A 13 1.04 11.87 -4.73
N THR A 14 1.01 12.05 -3.40
CA THR A 14 2.02 11.58 -2.46
C THR A 14 1.44 10.57 -1.49
N ASP A 15 2.19 9.46 -1.27
CA ASP A 15 1.97 8.53 -0.17
C ASP A 15 2.73 9.04 1.06
N GLU A 16 1.98 9.52 2.06
CA GLU A 16 2.55 10.25 3.20
C GLU A 16 2.53 9.44 4.50
N HIS A 17 1.69 8.39 4.60
CA HIS A 17 1.52 7.61 5.82
C HIS A 17 2.54 6.48 5.93
N THR A 18 3.84 6.81 5.86
CA THR A 18 4.92 5.85 5.95
C THR A 18 5.80 6.05 7.19
N LYS A 19 6.37 4.96 7.71
CA LYS A 19 7.36 5.04 8.82
C LYS A 19 8.58 5.86 8.44
N LYS A 20 8.93 5.90 7.15
CA LYS A 20 10.03 6.70 6.64
C LYS A 20 9.76 8.20 6.82
N VAL A 21 8.52 8.66 6.55
CA VAL A 21 8.10 10.04 6.77
C VAL A 21 8.24 10.41 8.26
N VAL A 22 7.73 9.58 9.16
CA VAL A 22 7.84 9.79 10.61
C VAL A 22 9.30 9.96 11.03
N LYS A 23 10.15 9.00 10.67
CA LYS A 23 11.57 8.99 11.03
C LYS A 23 12.34 10.19 10.46
N THR A 24 12.07 10.56 9.21
CA THR A 24 12.76 11.71 8.60
C THR A 24 12.29 13.03 9.21
N ALA A 25 10.99 13.16 9.50
CA ALA A 25 10.46 14.34 10.18
C ALA A 25 11.11 14.54 11.57
N GLU A 26 11.23 13.46 12.35
CA GLU A 26 11.93 13.49 13.65
C GLU A 26 13.39 13.93 13.52
N GLN A 27 14.12 13.41 12.55
CA GLN A 27 15.52 13.80 12.28
C GLN A 27 15.68 15.28 11.93
N GLU A 28 14.65 15.87 11.31
CA GLU A 28 14.60 17.30 10.96
C GLU A 28 13.93 18.17 12.03
N GLY A 29 13.55 17.61 13.18
CA GLY A 29 12.87 18.34 14.25
C GLY A 29 11.48 18.82 13.86
N LYS A 30 10.80 18.13 12.96
CA LYS A 30 9.47 18.46 12.44
C LYS A 30 8.45 17.39 12.83
N THR A 31 7.16 17.78 12.86
CA THR A 31 6.08 16.79 12.83
C THR A 31 5.98 16.17 11.44
N PRO A 32 5.43 14.95 11.30
CA PRO A 32 5.19 14.32 9.99
C PRO A 32 4.39 15.23 9.04
N LYS A 33 3.38 15.93 9.58
CA LYS A 33 2.60 16.89 8.79
C LYS A 33 3.44 18.07 8.29
N GLN A 34 4.25 18.70 9.15
CA GLN A 34 5.13 19.79 8.74
C GLN A 34 6.14 19.35 7.69
N TYR A 35 6.68 18.14 7.82
CA TYR A 35 7.59 17.59 6.85
C TYR A 35 6.91 17.33 5.49
N THR A 36 5.74 16.70 5.48
CA THR A 36 5.00 16.44 4.24
C THR A 36 4.50 17.72 3.58
N ASP A 37 4.07 18.72 4.36
CA ASP A 37 3.69 20.05 3.85
C ASP A 37 4.86 20.80 3.21
N TYR A 38 6.08 20.52 3.66
CA TYR A 38 7.30 21.07 3.05
C TYR A 38 7.70 20.33 1.76
N ILE A 39 7.62 19.00 1.75
CA ILE A 39 8.09 18.19 0.62
C ILE A 39 7.09 18.14 -0.55
N THR A 40 5.79 18.12 -0.28
CA THR A 40 4.75 17.98 -1.32
C THR A 40 4.84 19.05 -2.41
N PRO A 41 5.03 20.34 -2.11
CA PRO A 41 5.19 21.36 -3.14
C PRO A 41 6.40 21.14 -4.07
N LEU A 42 7.44 20.44 -3.61
CA LEU A 42 8.60 20.10 -4.46
C LEU A 42 8.22 19.07 -5.52
N PHE A 43 7.36 18.10 -5.20
CA PHE A 43 6.81 17.17 -6.20
C PHE A 43 5.92 17.90 -7.21
N GLU A 44 5.03 18.78 -6.75
CA GLU A 44 4.17 19.56 -7.65
C GLU A 44 5.01 20.45 -8.58
N GLN A 45 6.06 21.07 -8.05
CA GLN A 45 6.98 21.86 -8.88
C GLN A 45 7.74 21.00 -9.89
N ALA A 46 8.15 19.77 -9.50
CA ALA A 46 8.79 18.84 -10.44
C ALA A 46 7.85 18.46 -11.59
N TRP A 47 6.58 18.16 -11.29
CA TRP A 47 5.58 17.89 -12.33
C TRP A 47 5.35 19.08 -13.24
N LYS A 48 5.29 20.29 -12.67
CA LYS A 48 5.18 21.52 -13.43
C LYS A 48 6.38 21.74 -14.36
N ASN A 49 7.59 21.50 -13.89
CA ASN A 49 8.82 21.63 -14.68
C ASN A 49 8.88 20.63 -15.86
N LEU A 50 8.21 19.48 -15.71
CA LEU A 50 8.09 18.45 -16.75
C LEU A 50 6.84 18.60 -17.62
N ASP A 51 6.09 19.71 -17.48
CA ASP A 51 4.81 19.97 -18.15
C ASP A 51 3.79 18.83 -17.98
N ILE A 52 3.84 18.14 -16.84
CA ILE A 52 2.87 17.09 -16.48
C ILE A 52 1.61 17.76 -15.95
N LYS A 53 0.52 17.64 -16.72
CA LYS A 53 -0.80 18.17 -16.39
C LYS A 53 -1.67 17.07 -15.81
N TYR A 54 -1.96 17.19 -14.52
CA TYR A 54 -2.87 16.29 -13.80
C TYR A 54 -4.19 17.02 -13.49
N ASP A 55 -5.25 16.24 -13.35
CA ASP A 55 -6.58 16.78 -13.01
C ASP A 55 -6.73 16.94 -11.51
N ARG A 56 -6.06 16.07 -10.72
CA ARG A 56 -5.98 16.20 -9.27
C ARG A 56 -4.64 15.71 -8.75
N PHE A 57 -4.06 16.47 -7.80
CA PHE A 57 -2.99 16.01 -6.92
C PHE A 57 -3.60 15.63 -5.58
N ILE A 58 -3.45 14.36 -5.16
CA ILE A 58 -3.99 13.84 -3.91
C ILE A 58 -2.87 13.56 -2.92
N ARG A 59 -3.09 13.86 -1.67
CA ARG A 59 -2.23 13.46 -0.56
C ARG A 59 -2.97 12.42 0.28
N THR A 60 -2.30 11.34 0.68
CA THR A 60 -2.95 10.35 1.54
C THR A 60 -3.32 10.91 2.91
N SER A 61 -2.72 12.04 3.32
CA SER A 61 -3.07 12.80 4.52
C SER A 61 -4.27 13.76 4.35
N ASP A 62 -4.82 13.93 3.14
CA ASP A 62 -6.01 14.75 2.91
C ASP A 62 -7.23 14.21 3.66
N GLU A 63 -8.04 15.11 4.18
CA GLU A 63 -9.22 14.73 4.99
C GLU A 63 -10.27 13.94 4.22
N ASP A 64 -10.48 14.25 2.94
CA ASP A 64 -11.40 13.51 2.09
C ASP A 64 -10.88 12.10 1.80
N HIS A 65 -9.57 11.94 1.59
CA HIS A 65 -8.94 10.63 1.45
C HIS A 65 -9.10 9.80 2.73
N LYS A 66 -8.76 10.36 3.90
CA LYS A 66 -8.92 9.69 5.19
C LYS A 66 -10.36 9.27 5.46
N LYS A 67 -11.33 10.15 5.19
CA LYS A 67 -12.75 9.83 5.32
C LYS A 67 -13.17 8.67 4.42
N PHE A 68 -12.70 8.65 3.18
CA PHE A 68 -13.03 7.59 2.24
C PHE A 68 -12.40 6.25 2.66
N VAL A 69 -11.15 6.26 3.12
CA VAL A 69 -10.47 5.07 3.65
C VAL A 69 -11.26 4.49 4.82
N LYS A 70 -11.65 5.31 5.81
CA LYS A 70 -12.49 4.87 6.94
C LYS A 70 -13.80 4.25 6.47
N TYR A 71 -14.49 4.90 5.56
CA TYR A 71 -15.76 4.42 5.01
C TYR A 71 -15.61 3.03 4.36
N ILE A 72 -14.59 2.82 3.54
CA ILE A 72 -14.34 1.53 2.89
C ILE A 72 -14.01 0.46 3.93
N LEU A 73 -13.10 0.75 4.86
CA LEU A 73 -12.68 -0.21 5.88
C LEU A 73 -13.84 -0.59 6.81
N GLU A 74 -14.68 0.36 7.21
CA GLU A 74 -15.91 0.05 7.96
C GLU A 74 -16.86 -0.88 7.19
N LYS A 75 -17.06 -0.63 5.90
CA LYS A 75 -17.90 -1.51 5.06
C LYS A 75 -17.34 -2.93 5.01
N VAL A 76 -16.04 -3.07 4.80
CA VAL A 76 -15.36 -4.36 4.72
C VAL A 76 -15.38 -5.06 6.08
N TYR A 77 -15.19 -4.31 7.16
CA TYR A 77 -15.31 -4.83 8.53
C TYR A 77 -16.72 -5.34 8.85
N LYS A 78 -17.76 -4.53 8.56
CA LYS A 78 -19.17 -4.93 8.74
C LYS A 78 -19.55 -6.17 7.92
N LYS A 79 -18.89 -6.40 6.79
CA LYS A 79 -19.03 -7.62 5.97
C LYS A 79 -18.37 -8.85 6.60
N GLY A 80 -17.57 -8.66 7.66
CA GLY A 80 -16.85 -9.73 8.35
C GLY A 80 -15.57 -10.18 7.62
N ASP A 81 -15.05 -9.37 6.72
CA ASP A 81 -13.83 -9.65 5.95
C ASP A 81 -12.58 -9.05 6.58
N ILE A 82 -12.71 -8.36 7.70
CA ILE A 82 -11.61 -7.89 8.53
C ILE A 82 -11.74 -8.49 9.93
N TYR A 83 -10.62 -8.94 10.51
CA TYR A 83 -10.56 -9.47 11.86
C TYR A 83 -9.27 -9.03 12.56
N LYS A 84 -9.28 -9.02 13.90
CA LYS A 84 -8.12 -8.72 14.73
C LYS A 84 -7.32 -10.00 14.98
N GLY A 85 -6.01 -9.91 14.82
CA GLY A 85 -5.09 -11.03 15.05
C GLY A 85 -3.72 -10.54 15.47
N VAL A 86 -2.81 -11.48 15.68
CA VAL A 86 -1.39 -11.19 15.98
C VAL A 86 -0.58 -11.50 14.73
N TYR A 87 0.19 -10.52 14.28
CA TYR A 87 1.19 -10.74 13.26
C TYR A 87 2.54 -10.99 13.90
N GLU A 88 3.21 -12.05 13.46
CA GLU A 88 4.59 -12.37 13.84
C GLU A 88 5.39 -12.61 12.57
N GLY A 89 6.54 -11.97 12.42
CA GLY A 89 7.39 -12.20 11.25
C GLY A 89 8.59 -11.27 11.16
N LEU A 90 9.44 -11.57 10.19
CA LEU A 90 10.59 -10.76 9.84
C LEU A 90 10.13 -9.53 9.04
N TYR A 91 10.54 -8.35 9.46
CA TYR A 91 10.11 -7.08 8.86
C TYR A 91 11.31 -6.25 8.39
N CYS A 92 11.19 -5.69 7.20
CA CYS A 92 12.14 -4.72 6.69
C CYS A 92 11.54 -3.31 6.75
N PHE A 93 12.10 -2.44 7.59
CA PHE A 93 11.64 -1.04 7.69
C PHE A 93 11.84 -0.23 6.41
N ASN A 94 12.82 -0.59 5.58
CA ASN A 94 13.08 0.12 4.32
C ASN A 94 12.14 -0.31 3.19
N CYS A 95 11.72 -1.59 3.16
CA CYS A 95 10.72 -2.11 2.21
C CYS A 95 9.30 -1.85 2.70
N GLU A 96 9.13 -1.56 4.01
CA GLU A 96 7.83 -1.57 4.70
C GLU A 96 7.05 -2.88 4.49
N ALA A 97 7.79 -4.00 4.43
CA ALA A 97 7.26 -5.31 4.07
C ALA A 97 7.77 -6.41 5.02
N TYR A 98 6.91 -7.41 5.19
CA TYR A 98 7.26 -8.62 5.91
C TYR A 98 7.84 -9.66 4.97
N TYR A 99 8.76 -10.45 5.52
CA TYR A 99 9.41 -11.57 4.85
C TYR A 99 9.15 -12.87 5.60
N THR A 100 9.01 -13.96 4.87
CA THR A 100 8.98 -15.29 5.47
C THR A 100 10.40 -15.81 5.63
N GLU A 101 10.61 -16.80 6.51
CA GLU A 101 11.93 -17.47 6.61
C GLU A 101 12.35 -18.14 5.30
N LYS A 102 11.38 -18.52 4.45
CA LYS A 102 11.64 -19.05 3.10
C LYS A 102 12.18 -17.97 2.16
N ASP A 103 11.65 -16.74 2.25
CA ASP A 103 12.05 -15.63 1.39
C ASP A 103 13.36 -14.99 1.86
N SER A 104 13.73 -15.19 3.13
CA SER A 104 14.93 -14.62 3.76
C SER A 104 15.48 -15.56 4.84
N PRO A 105 16.13 -16.68 4.44
CA PRO A 105 16.65 -17.68 5.39
C PRO A 105 17.69 -17.12 6.37
N ASP A 106 18.48 -16.18 5.90
CA ASP A 106 19.57 -15.54 6.68
C ASP A 106 19.08 -14.35 7.50
N ARG A 107 17.76 -14.06 7.46
CA ARG A 107 17.14 -12.88 8.09
C ARG A 107 17.72 -11.55 7.59
N ILE A 108 18.14 -11.52 6.33
CA ILE A 108 18.66 -10.33 5.63
C ILE A 108 17.68 -9.95 4.53
N CYS A 109 17.31 -8.67 4.46
CA CYS A 109 16.44 -8.17 3.40
C CYS A 109 17.09 -8.36 2.03
N PRO A 110 16.49 -9.10 1.08
CA PRO A 110 17.09 -9.35 -0.22
C PRO A 110 17.22 -8.10 -1.10
N ILE A 111 16.46 -7.04 -0.78
CA ILE A 111 16.48 -5.77 -1.54
C ILE A 111 17.50 -4.79 -0.94
N HIS A 112 17.52 -4.65 0.38
CA HIS A 112 18.33 -3.62 1.06
C HIS A 112 19.61 -4.17 1.69
N ASN A 113 19.81 -5.49 1.67
CA ASN A 113 20.96 -6.17 2.29
C ASN A 113 21.20 -5.76 3.76
N LYS A 114 20.10 -5.60 4.51
CA LYS A 114 20.11 -5.22 5.93
C LYS A 114 19.40 -6.27 6.75
N PRO A 115 19.78 -6.47 8.03
CA PRO A 115 19.07 -7.37 8.92
C PRO A 115 17.58 -7.04 9.00
N LEU A 116 16.77 -8.08 9.07
CA LEU A 116 15.31 -7.99 9.29
C LEU A 116 15.04 -8.03 10.79
N ASP A 117 14.11 -7.21 11.22
CA ASP A 117 13.64 -7.18 12.62
C ASP A 117 12.49 -8.16 12.81
N PHE A 118 12.51 -8.93 13.90
CA PHE A 118 11.37 -9.76 14.26
C PHE A 118 10.34 -8.91 14.99
N LEU A 119 9.16 -8.77 14.38
CA LEU A 119 8.04 -8.02 14.95
C LEU A 119 6.92 -8.97 15.35
N LYS A 120 6.33 -8.67 16.49
CA LYS A 120 5.10 -9.29 16.99
C LYS A 120 4.15 -8.17 17.42
N GLU A 121 3.07 -7.99 16.68
CA GLU A 121 2.11 -6.93 16.96
C GLU A 121 0.66 -7.37 16.73
N GLU A 122 -0.25 -6.84 17.55
CA GLU A 122 -1.68 -6.95 17.23
C GLU A 122 -2.01 -6.06 16.04
N THR A 123 -2.72 -6.62 15.06
CA THR A 123 -3.08 -5.93 13.83
C THR A 123 -4.43 -6.42 13.32
N TYR A 124 -5.05 -5.63 12.44
CA TYR A 124 -6.20 -6.09 11.68
C TYR A 124 -5.75 -6.77 10.40
N PHE A 125 -6.44 -7.88 10.07
CA PHE A 125 -6.22 -8.66 8.87
C PHE A 125 -7.43 -8.58 7.95
N PHE A 126 -7.16 -8.40 6.65
CA PHE A 126 -8.15 -8.59 5.61
C PHE A 126 -8.11 -10.04 5.12
N LYS A 127 -9.27 -10.71 5.09
CA LYS A 127 -9.44 -12.11 4.66
C LYS A 127 -9.27 -12.28 3.15
N LEU A 128 -8.08 -11.99 2.62
CA LEU A 128 -7.77 -12.13 1.20
C LEU A 128 -7.91 -13.58 0.74
N SER A 129 -7.54 -14.56 1.58
CA SER A 129 -7.66 -15.99 1.30
C SER A 129 -9.07 -16.42 0.92
N LYS A 130 -10.10 -15.78 1.50
CA LYS A 130 -11.53 -16.02 1.20
C LYS A 130 -11.85 -15.77 -0.28
N TYR A 131 -11.15 -14.85 -0.92
CA TYR A 131 -11.43 -14.39 -2.29
C TYR A 131 -10.69 -15.17 -3.38
N GLN A 132 -9.80 -16.10 -3.01
CA GLN A 132 -8.97 -16.85 -3.96
C GLN A 132 -9.77 -17.51 -5.09
N LYS A 133 -10.82 -18.27 -4.74
CA LYS A 133 -11.65 -18.98 -5.73
C LYS A 133 -12.40 -18.02 -6.65
N ASP A 134 -12.87 -16.90 -6.11
CA ASP A 134 -13.62 -15.92 -6.90
C ASP A 134 -12.72 -15.10 -7.81
N LEU A 135 -11.47 -14.83 -7.39
CA LEU A 135 -10.46 -14.21 -8.25
C LEU A 135 -10.11 -15.11 -9.44
N LEU A 136 -9.87 -16.42 -9.21
CA LEU A 136 -9.60 -17.37 -10.29
C LEU A 136 -10.77 -17.49 -11.27
N LYS A 137 -12.03 -17.48 -10.77
CA LYS A 137 -13.21 -17.44 -11.63
C LYS A 137 -13.29 -16.14 -12.43
N LEU A 138 -12.99 -14.99 -11.81
CA LEU A 138 -12.98 -13.69 -12.47
C LEU A 138 -11.98 -13.68 -13.62
N TYR A 139 -10.74 -14.13 -13.40
CA TYR A 139 -9.68 -14.15 -14.41
C TYR A 139 -10.01 -15.08 -15.57
N LYS A 140 -10.66 -16.22 -15.28
CA LYS A 140 -11.13 -17.15 -16.31
C LYS A 140 -12.28 -16.55 -17.15
N LYS A 141 -13.22 -15.84 -16.49
CA LYS A 141 -14.37 -15.22 -17.16
C LYS A 141 -13.99 -14.00 -17.98
N ASN A 142 -13.03 -13.24 -17.51
CA ASN A 142 -12.56 -11.99 -18.13
C ASN A 142 -11.05 -12.10 -18.45
N PRO A 143 -10.68 -12.69 -19.59
CA PRO A 143 -9.26 -12.93 -19.92
C PRO A 143 -8.41 -11.65 -20.00
N GLU A 144 -9.03 -10.51 -20.32
CA GLU A 144 -8.37 -9.20 -20.43
C GLU A 144 -8.29 -8.43 -19.11
N PHE A 145 -8.80 -9.00 -18.00
CA PHE A 145 -8.77 -8.35 -16.69
C PHE A 145 -7.34 -8.07 -16.20
N ILE A 146 -6.39 -8.92 -16.61
CA ILE A 146 -4.97 -8.74 -16.30
C ILE A 146 -4.19 -8.65 -17.62
N MET A 147 -3.53 -7.53 -17.82
CA MET A 147 -2.70 -7.26 -18.98
C MET A 147 -1.32 -6.73 -18.54
N PRO A 148 -0.26 -6.97 -19.28
CA PRO A 148 -0.14 -7.85 -20.45
C PRO A 148 -0.14 -9.35 -20.10
N GLU A 149 -0.28 -10.23 -21.11
CA GLU A 149 -0.48 -11.68 -20.92
C GLU A 149 0.59 -12.36 -20.05
N PHE A 150 1.86 -11.94 -20.15
CA PHE A 150 2.93 -12.52 -19.33
C PHE A 150 2.73 -12.23 -17.82
N ARG A 151 2.18 -11.07 -17.45
CA ARG A 151 1.84 -10.73 -16.06
C ARG A 151 0.63 -11.52 -15.56
N LYS A 152 -0.31 -11.82 -16.44
CA LYS A 152 -1.47 -12.65 -16.11
C LYS A 152 -1.05 -14.03 -15.61
N LYS A 153 -0.11 -14.70 -16.28
CA LYS A 153 0.41 -16.01 -15.84
C LYS A 153 1.03 -15.94 -14.44
N GLU A 154 1.87 -14.93 -14.19
CA GLU A 154 2.50 -14.70 -12.89
C GLU A 154 1.44 -14.53 -11.78
N ILE A 155 0.43 -13.70 -12.01
CA ILE A 155 -0.64 -13.43 -11.04
C ILE A 155 -1.51 -14.67 -10.80
N ILE A 156 -1.89 -15.38 -11.85
CA ILE A 156 -2.70 -16.62 -11.73
C ILE A 156 -1.93 -17.65 -10.91
N ASN A 157 -0.66 -17.93 -11.23
CA ASN A 157 0.16 -18.85 -10.47
C ASN A 157 0.24 -18.45 -8.99
N ARG A 158 0.46 -17.17 -8.72
CA ARG A 158 0.51 -16.65 -7.35
C ARG A 158 -0.81 -16.87 -6.59
N VAL A 159 -1.95 -16.70 -7.26
CA VAL A 159 -3.27 -16.93 -6.66
C VAL A 159 -3.53 -18.42 -6.47
N GLU A 160 -3.10 -19.29 -7.40
CA GLU A 160 -3.24 -20.75 -7.32
C GLU A 160 -2.39 -21.36 -6.19
N GLU A 161 -1.18 -20.82 -5.94
CA GLU A 161 -0.32 -21.23 -4.81
C GLU A 161 -0.97 -21.03 -3.43
N GLY A 162 -1.99 -20.20 -3.36
CA GLY A 162 -2.72 -19.87 -2.14
C GLY A 162 -2.51 -18.44 -1.67
N LEU A 163 -3.62 -17.75 -1.47
CA LEU A 163 -3.61 -16.40 -0.89
C LEU A 163 -3.62 -16.48 0.64
N ARG A 164 -2.82 -15.62 1.26
CA ARG A 164 -2.81 -15.42 2.70
C ARG A 164 -3.53 -14.12 3.06
N ASP A 165 -4.11 -14.08 4.25
CA ASP A 165 -4.72 -12.87 4.77
C ASP A 165 -3.69 -11.77 4.96
N LEU A 166 -4.07 -10.53 4.64
CA LEU A 166 -3.18 -9.38 4.66
C LEU A 166 -3.32 -8.60 5.97
N SER A 167 -2.21 -8.34 6.64
CA SER A 167 -2.17 -7.35 7.72
C SER A 167 -2.34 -5.94 7.11
N ILE A 168 -3.39 -5.24 7.54
CA ILE A 168 -3.83 -3.96 6.96
C ILE A 168 -3.70 -2.78 7.92
N SER A 169 -3.29 -3.01 9.16
CA SER A 169 -3.05 -1.95 10.12
C SER A 169 -1.68 -2.07 10.75
N ARG A 170 -1.24 -0.99 11.38
CA ARG A 170 -0.03 -0.93 12.17
C ARG A 170 -0.34 -0.24 13.49
N LYS A 171 0.48 -0.49 14.50
CA LYS A 171 0.40 0.27 15.75
C LYS A 171 0.56 1.76 15.43
N ASN A 172 -0.37 2.57 15.93
CA ASN A 172 -0.39 4.00 15.64
C ASN A 172 0.85 4.68 16.27
N GLU A 173 1.60 5.38 15.44
CA GLU A 173 2.74 6.24 15.82
C GLU A 173 2.35 7.74 15.73
N GLY A 174 1.04 8.03 15.76
CA GLY A 174 0.52 9.41 15.67
C GLY A 174 0.45 9.97 14.24
N TRP A 175 0.75 9.15 13.22
CA TRP A 175 0.67 9.54 11.81
C TRP A 175 0.05 8.44 10.97
N GLY A 176 -1.16 8.66 10.47
CA GLY A 176 -1.91 7.66 9.72
C GLY A 176 -3.41 7.94 9.72
N VAL A 177 -4.17 6.98 9.20
CA VAL A 177 -5.63 6.97 9.31
C VAL A 177 -6.00 6.17 10.55
N GLU A 178 -6.56 6.84 11.56
CA GLU A 178 -7.12 6.18 12.74
C GLU A 178 -8.39 5.42 12.38
N LEU A 179 -8.47 4.17 12.81
CA LEU A 179 -9.58 3.24 12.57
C LEU A 179 -10.42 3.05 13.84
#